data_e1f7adc115d33bc546f13f9ca7f6d17b
#
_entry.id   e1f7adc115d33bc546f13f9ca7f6d17b
#
_cell.length_a   1.000
_cell.length_b   1.000
_cell.length_c   1.000
_cell.angle_alpha   90.00
_cell.angle_beta   90.00
_cell.angle_gamma   90.00
#
_symmetry.space_group_name_H-M   'P 1'
#
loop_
_entity.id
_entity.type
_entity.pdbx_description
1 polymer ?
#
loop_
_entity_poly.entity_id
_entity_poly.type
_entity_poly.pdbx_seq_one_letter_code
_entity_poly.pdbx_strand_id
1 'polypeptide(L)'
;MITRIWHGYTTLENADAYENLLKTEVFPSIEKKNVKGYRKISLLKRVMESEVEFITIMLFDDIQSVKQFVGEDYEQSYVPARAREILSHYDDRAQHYEIISEINY
;
A
#
# COMPACT_ATOMS: atom_id res chain seq x y z
N MET A 1 -9.07 -15.00 1.21
CA MET A 1 -8.26 -13.82 1.59
C MET A 1 -7.45 -13.34 0.40
N ILE A 2 -7.45 -12.04 0.20
CA ILE A 2 -6.74 -11.39 -0.91
C ILE A 2 -5.65 -10.49 -0.35
N THR A 3 -4.45 -10.59 -0.91
CA THR A 3 -3.34 -9.72 -0.60
C THR A 3 -3.16 -8.71 -1.72
N ARG A 4 -3.18 -7.43 -1.38
CA ARG A 4 -2.95 -6.33 -2.32
C ARG A 4 -1.53 -5.82 -2.13
N ILE A 5 -0.72 -5.84 -3.18
CA ILE A 5 0.68 -5.44 -3.13
C ILE A 5 0.91 -4.26 -4.07
N TRP A 6 1.63 -3.25 -3.58
CA TRP A 6 1.93 -2.05 -4.34
C TRP A 6 3.34 -1.57 -4.00
N HIS A 7 4.05 -1.07 -5.00
CA HIS A 7 5.44 -0.60 -4.86
C HIS A 7 5.52 0.89 -5.13
N GLY A 8 6.23 1.60 -4.26
CA GLY A 8 6.56 3.00 -4.46
C GLY A 8 8.03 3.24 -4.14
N TYR A 9 8.61 4.26 -4.75
CA TYR A 9 10.05 4.53 -4.63
C TYR A 9 10.27 6.01 -4.33
N THR A 10 11.26 6.28 -3.48
CA THR A 10 11.66 7.65 -3.16
C THR A 10 13.16 7.81 -3.40
N THR A 11 13.60 9.07 -3.44
CA THR A 11 15.04 9.35 -3.31
C THR A 11 15.46 8.96 -1.90
N LEU A 12 16.77 8.81 -1.70
CA LEU A 12 17.32 8.57 -0.36
C LEU A 12 16.91 9.67 0.62
N GLU A 13 16.86 10.93 0.13
CA GLU A 13 16.53 12.10 0.94
C GLU A 13 15.08 12.13 1.37
N ASN A 14 14.16 11.65 0.52
CA ASN A 14 12.72 11.72 0.78
C ASN A 14 12.16 10.52 1.54
N ALA A 15 12.97 9.50 1.79
CA ALA A 15 12.48 8.24 2.38
C ALA A 15 11.84 8.45 3.75
N ASP A 16 12.49 9.21 4.63
CA ASP A 16 11.96 9.44 5.98
C ASP A 16 10.66 10.25 5.94
N ALA A 17 10.59 11.24 5.05
CA ALA A 17 9.39 12.04 4.89
C ALA A 17 8.21 11.19 4.41
N TYR A 18 8.47 10.29 3.47
CA TYR A 18 7.44 9.39 2.96
C TYR A 18 6.93 8.42 4.04
N GLU A 19 7.87 7.80 4.75
CA GLU A 19 7.54 6.89 5.83
C GLU A 19 6.69 7.59 6.89
N ASN A 20 7.09 8.79 7.28
CA ASN A 20 6.35 9.58 8.27
C ASN A 20 4.95 9.95 7.78
N LEU A 21 4.84 10.35 6.50
CA LEU A 21 3.54 10.69 5.90
C LEU A 21 2.59 9.49 5.95
N LEU A 22 3.06 8.30 5.61
CA LEU A 22 2.23 7.11 5.64
C LEU A 22 1.74 6.80 7.06
N LYS A 23 2.63 6.85 8.03
CA LYS A 23 2.29 6.50 9.42
C LYS A 23 1.36 7.51 10.07
N THR A 24 1.53 8.79 9.78
CA THR A 24 0.79 9.84 10.48
C THR A 24 -0.45 10.33 9.75
N GLU A 25 -0.54 10.16 8.44
CA GLU A 25 -1.67 10.67 7.65
C GLU A 25 -2.35 9.63 6.80
N VAL A 26 -1.59 8.88 6.00
CA VAL A 26 -2.20 7.96 5.02
C VAL A 26 -2.85 6.76 5.69
N PHE A 27 -2.12 6.04 6.53
CA PHE A 27 -2.67 4.87 7.22
C PHE A 27 -3.85 5.24 8.13
N PRO A 28 -3.79 6.32 8.93
CA PRO A 28 -4.96 6.73 9.69
C PRO A 28 -6.17 7.08 8.80
N SER A 29 -5.94 7.69 7.63
CA SER A 29 -7.04 8.02 6.72
C SER A 29 -7.68 6.76 6.12
N ILE A 30 -6.89 5.72 5.88
CA ILE A 30 -7.41 4.44 5.41
C ILE A 30 -8.26 3.79 6.49
N GLU A 31 -7.81 3.81 7.75
CA GLU A 31 -8.58 3.29 8.87
C GLU A 31 -9.94 3.98 8.99
N LYS A 32 -9.98 5.30 8.79
CA LYS A 32 -11.21 6.08 8.87
C LYS A 32 -12.23 5.71 7.80
N LYS A 33 -11.80 5.13 6.68
CA LYS A 33 -12.73 4.66 5.66
C LYS A 33 -13.60 3.51 6.18
N ASN A 34 -13.13 2.83 7.23
CA ASN A 34 -13.85 1.73 7.87
C ASN A 34 -14.33 0.68 6.87
N VAL A 35 -13.44 0.26 6.00
CA VAL A 35 -13.75 -0.71 4.95
C VAL A 35 -13.97 -2.08 5.57
N LYS A 36 -15.15 -2.66 5.32
CA LYS A 36 -15.47 -4.00 5.79
C LYS A 36 -14.58 -5.01 5.08
N GLY A 37 -13.93 -5.87 5.86
CA GLY A 37 -13.05 -6.89 5.30
C GLY A 37 -11.60 -6.47 5.12
N TYR A 38 -11.26 -5.22 5.41
CA TYR A 38 -9.88 -4.79 5.48
C TYR A 38 -9.27 -5.26 6.81
N ARG A 39 -8.21 -6.04 6.76
CA ARG A 39 -7.68 -6.74 7.94
C ARG A 39 -6.33 -6.23 8.42
N LYS A 40 -5.44 -5.85 7.51
CA LYS A 40 -4.06 -5.55 7.89
C LYS A 40 -3.37 -4.75 6.80
N ILE A 41 -2.41 -3.92 7.21
CA ILE A 41 -1.47 -3.30 6.28
C ILE A 41 -0.06 -3.43 6.85
N SER A 42 0.88 -3.78 5.99
CA SER A 42 2.30 -3.83 6.33
C SER A 42 3.05 -2.92 5.38
N LEU A 43 3.99 -2.17 5.91
CA LEU A 43 4.89 -1.33 5.11
C LEU A 43 6.29 -1.92 5.19
N LEU A 44 6.83 -2.28 4.03
CA LEU A 44 8.18 -2.81 3.92
C LEU A 44 9.08 -1.76 3.28
N LYS A 45 10.35 -1.76 3.66
CA LYS A 45 11.31 -0.77 3.20
C LYS A 45 12.61 -1.46 2.84
N ARG A 46 13.16 -1.11 1.68
CA ARG A 46 14.46 -1.58 1.25
C ARG A 46 15.28 -0.40 0.76
N VAL A 47 16.40 -0.12 1.45
CA VAL A 47 17.31 0.94 1.03
C VAL A 47 18.23 0.37 -0.05
N MET A 48 18.26 1.02 -1.20
CA MET A 48 19.07 0.64 -2.33
C MET A 48 20.16 1.70 -2.55
N GLU A 49 21.01 1.52 -3.55
CA GLU A 49 22.14 2.42 -3.76
C GLU A 49 21.72 3.87 -4.00
N SER A 50 20.72 4.08 -4.84
CA SER A 50 20.30 5.44 -5.24
C SER A 50 18.85 5.76 -4.92
N GLU A 51 18.10 4.81 -4.36
CA GLU A 51 16.68 5.04 -4.04
C GLU A 51 16.24 4.11 -2.93
N VAL A 52 15.05 4.34 -2.41
CA VAL A 52 14.44 3.49 -1.39
C VAL A 52 13.14 2.92 -1.94
N GLU A 53 13.00 1.62 -1.88
CA GLU A 53 11.79 0.93 -2.26
C GLU A 53 10.88 0.75 -1.05
N PHE A 54 9.60 1.09 -1.21
CA PHE A 54 8.57 0.83 -0.22
C PHE A 54 7.53 -0.10 -0.82
N ILE A 55 7.14 -1.09 -0.07
CA ILE A 55 6.08 -2.02 -0.49
C ILE A 55 5.00 -1.96 0.55
N THR A 56 3.76 -1.71 0.12
CA THR A 56 2.60 -1.86 1.00
C THR A 56 1.92 -3.17 0.67
N ILE A 57 1.62 -3.93 1.72
CA ILE A 57 0.92 -5.20 1.62
C ILE A 57 -0.33 -5.08 2.48
N MET A 58 -1.49 -5.14 1.83
CA MET A 58 -2.78 -5.04 2.51
C MET A 58 -3.50 -6.38 2.41
N LEU A 59 -4.18 -6.75 3.48
CA LEU A 59 -4.95 -7.98 3.54
C LEU A 59 -6.43 -7.67 3.60
N PHE A 60 -7.20 -8.27 2.69
CA PHE A 60 -8.65 -8.12 2.60
C PHE A 60 -9.31 -9.51 2.60
N ASP A 61 -10.57 -9.56 3.03
CA ASP A 61 -11.34 -10.81 3.00
C ASP A 61 -11.54 -11.30 1.57
N ASP A 62 -11.87 -10.39 0.65
CA ASP A 62 -12.19 -10.71 -0.74
C ASP A 62 -12.05 -9.47 -1.64
N ILE A 63 -12.29 -9.66 -2.93
CA ILE A 63 -12.21 -8.58 -3.92
C ILE A 63 -13.28 -7.51 -3.68
N GLN A 64 -14.45 -7.87 -3.17
CA GLN A 64 -15.48 -6.89 -2.85
C GLN A 64 -15.00 -5.88 -1.81
N SER A 65 -14.24 -6.34 -0.82
CA SER A 65 -13.63 -5.45 0.17
C SER A 65 -12.63 -4.49 -0.47
N VAL A 66 -11.83 -4.97 -1.43
CA VAL A 66 -10.91 -4.12 -2.18
C VAL A 66 -11.68 -3.05 -2.96
N LYS A 67 -12.78 -3.43 -3.60
CA LYS A 67 -13.62 -2.48 -4.35
C LYS A 67 -14.23 -1.42 -3.44
N GLN A 68 -14.57 -1.76 -2.22
CA GLN A 68 -15.05 -0.78 -1.25
C GLN A 68 -13.94 0.23 -0.89
N PHE A 69 -12.70 -0.20 -0.94
CA PHE A 69 -11.56 0.66 -0.64
C PHE A 69 -11.25 1.61 -1.80
N VAL A 70 -11.17 1.11 -3.04
CA VAL A 70 -10.70 1.91 -4.18
C VAL A 70 -11.68 2.03 -5.34
N GLY A 71 -12.82 1.35 -5.32
CA GLY A 71 -13.84 1.42 -6.38
C GLY A 71 -13.79 0.22 -7.32
N GLU A 72 -14.62 0.28 -8.37
CA GLU A 72 -14.78 -0.83 -9.31
C GLU A 72 -13.49 -1.17 -10.06
N ASP A 73 -12.70 -0.18 -10.44
CA ASP A 73 -11.37 -0.40 -11.00
C ASP A 73 -10.42 -0.69 -9.84
N TYR A 74 -10.56 -1.85 -9.25
CA TYR A 74 -9.92 -2.17 -7.97
C TYR A 74 -8.40 -2.30 -8.04
N GLU A 75 -7.82 -2.40 -9.23
CA GLU A 75 -6.37 -2.44 -9.39
C GLU A 75 -5.73 -1.05 -9.46
N GLN A 76 -6.53 0.00 -9.53
CA GLN A 76 -5.96 1.35 -9.55
C GLN A 76 -5.17 1.62 -8.27
N SER A 77 -4.07 2.34 -8.41
CA SER A 77 -3.23 2.70 -7.27
C SER A 77 -3.96 3.68 -6.36
N TYR A 78 -3.72 3.57 -5.06
CA TYR A 78 -4.20 4.52 -4.07
C TYR A 78 -3.03 5.37 -3.63
N VAL A 79 -2.89 6.53 -4.27
CA VAL A 79 -1.76 7.44 -4.01
C VAL A 79 -2.29 8.84 -3.74
N PRO A 80 -2.46 9.21 -2.46
CA PRO A 80 -2.89 10.56 -2.11
C PRO A 80 -1.93 11.61 -2.68
N ALA A 81 -2.45 12.82 -2.93
CA ALA A 81 -1.68 13.89 -3.58
C ALA A 81 -0.35 14.16 -2.89
N ARG A 82 -0.33 14.19 -1.56
CA ARG A 82 0.90 14.47 -0.81
C ARG A 82 1.94 13.36 -0.98
N ALA A 83 1.49 12.11 -1.08
CA ALA A 83 2.39 10.99 -1.34
C ALA A 83 2.99 11.10 -2.74
N ARG A 84 2.20 11.48 -3.74
CA ARG A 84 2.67 11.66 -5.11
C ARG A 84 3.78 12.71 -5.19
N GLU A 85 3.71 13.76 -4.38
CA GLU A 85 4.72 14.82 -4.39
C GLU A 85 6.08 14.32 -3.88
N ILE A 86 6.09 13.30 -3.04
CA ILE A 86 7.31 12.78 -2.41
C ILE A 86 7.90 11.60 -3.20
N LEU A 87 7.03 10.79 -3.81
CA LEU A 87 7.46 9.61 -4.56
C LEU A 87 8.16 9.98 -5.86
N SER A 88 9.25 9.28 -6.18
CA SER A 88 9.98 9.43 -7.45
C SER A 88 9.24 8.72 -8.57
N HIS A 89 8.81 7.50 -8.30
CA HIS A 89 8.00 6.69 -9.20
C HIS A 89 7.28 5.62 -8.39
N TYR A 90 6.28 4.99 -8.98
CA TYR A 90 5.48 3.98 -8.28
C TYR A 90 4.68 3.16 -9.29
N ASP A 91 4.13 2.04 -8.82
CA ASP A 91 3.26 1.20 -9.65
C ASP A 91 1.98 1.96 -10.00
N ASP A 92 1.63 2.01 -11.28
CA ASP A 92 0.36 2.59 -11.73
C ASP A 92 -0.82 1.76 -11.25
N ARG A 93 -0.62 0.47 -11.11
CA ARG A 93 -1.66 -0.47 -10.71
C ARG A 93 -1.13 -1.38 -9.61
N ALA A 94 -1.99 -1.67 -8.63
CA ALA A 94 -1.66 -2.62 -7.57
C ALA A 94 -1.92 -4.04 -8.06
N GLN A 95 -1.20 -5.01 -7.50
CA GLN A 95 -1.34 -6.42 -7.81
C GLN A 95 -2.10 -7.12 -6.70
N HIS A 96 -3.01 -8.02 -7.07
CA HIS A 96 -3.82 -8.76 -6.11
C HIS A 96 -3.55 -10.25 -6.25
N TYR A 97 -3.37 -10.90 -5.11
CA TYR A 97 -3.06 -12.32 -5.05
C TYR A 97 -3.99 -13.01 -4.06
N GLU A 98 -4.50 -14.15 -4.47
CA GLU A 98 -5.29 -14.99 -3.57
C GLU A 98 -4.32 -15.82 -2.71
N ILE A 99 -4.55 -15.85 -1.40
CA ILE A 99 -3.75 -16.69 -0.50
C ILE A 99 -4.29 -18.11 -0.62
N ILE A 100 -3.49 -19.02 -1.18
CA ILE A 100 -3.92 -20.39 -1.37
C ILE A 100 -3.37 -21.35 -0.32
N SER A 101 -2.35 -20.93 0.41
CA SER A 101 -1.78 -21.74 1.49
C SER A 101 -1.00 -20.85 2.44
N GLU A 102 -1.16 -21.08 3.73
CA GLU A 102 -0.46 -20.31 4.76
C GLU A 102 -0.19 -21.24 5.94
N ILE A 103 1.08 -21.34 6.32
CA ILE A 103 1.49 -22.22 7.41
C ILE A 103 2.25 -21.40 8.43
N ASN A 104 1.79 -21.42 9.69
CA ASN A 104 2.44 -20.72 10.79
C ASN A 104 3.23 -21.72 11.63
N TYR A 105 4.44 -21.38 12.02
CA TYR A 105 5.31 -22.23 12.81
C TYR A 105 5.48 -21.67 14.22
#